data_73b7a4e066f7846801f9e9f1521f5fb7
#
_entry.id   73b7a4e066f7846801f9e9f1521f5fb7
#
_cell.length_a   1.000
_cell.length_b   1.000
_cell.length_c   1.000
_cell.angle_alpha   90.00
_cell.angle_beta   90.00
_cell.angle_gamma   90.00
#
_symmetry.space_group_name_H-M   'P 1'
#
loop_
_entity.id
_entity.type
_entity.pdbx_description
1 polymer ?
#
loop_
_entity_poly.entity_id
_entity_poly.type
_entity_poly.pdbx_seq_one_letter_code
_entity_poly.pdbx_strand_id
1 'polypeptide(L)'
;MMIITKKNTTLLSSSLLLLMMIVTQTQPMIMSLHTNSRWIVNDRGDRVKLACVNWPSHLEPVLAEGLNKRPFDAIAKEIVEMGFNCVRLTWPLYLATNDSISSLTVQQSFRNLGLSDSLTGIAGNNPSIINLSLIQAFQWVVRKLGENNLMVILDNHISVPGWCCSGSDGDGFFGDKYFNPEQWLEGLAKMATLFNNTQNVVGMSLRNELRGHGQDVTTWYKYMQQGAERVHAANPHVLTILSGLNFDNDLSFLGSRPVSLTYNGKLVFELHWYKFSDGNAWAYGNPNRVCRNVVNRLKSRALFLLSQGWPLFVSEFGIDETGSNENDNRYSKCLFGLMAKLDLDWAVWGLQGSYYLRQGKADVDEPFGVLSFDWSGVRNQTFLQRLQAIQHPLQGTSIYDAAYQRTRSPN
;
A
#
# COMPACT_ATOMS: atom_id res chain seq x y z
N MET A 1 40.78 61.94 68.27
CA MET A 1 39.49 61.22 68.30
C MET A 1 39.14 60.80 66.88
N MET A 2 39.41 59.56 66.62
CA MET A 2 39.44 59.01 65.19
C MET A 2 38.34 57.93 65.12
N ILE A 3 37.32 58.17 64.36
CA ILE A 3 36.22 57.23 64.14
C ILE A 3 36.50 56.38 62.90
N ILE A 4 36.68 55.09 63.16
CA ILE A 4 36.89 54.10 62.08
C ILE A 4 35.52 53.54 61.66
N THR A 5 35.12 53.80 60.45
CA THR A 5 33.92 53.17 59.84
C THR A 5 34.31 51.88 59.11
N LYS A 6 33.76 50.76 59.59
CA LYS A 6 33.86 49.45 58.91
C LYS A 6 32.93 49.40 57.70
N LYS A 7 33.45 49.13 56.51
CA LYS A 7 32.71 48.74 55.34
C LYS A 7 32.44 47.23 55.35
N ASN A 8 31.19 46.87 55.39
CA ASN A 8 30.76 45.50 55.17
C ASN A 8 30.66 45.25 53.65
N THR A 9 31.47 44.33 53.16
CA THR A 9 31.38 43.78 51.80
C THR A 9 30.55 42.51 51.86
N THR A 10 29.32 42.55 51.35
CA THR A 10 28.49 41.37 51.11
C THR A 10 28.91 40.73 49.78
N LEU A 11 29.45 39.52 49.86
CA LEU A 11 29.69 38.64 48.70
C LEU A 11 28.35 38.06 48.27
N LEU A 12 27.87 38.46 47.11
CA LEU A 12 26.79 37.76 46.38
C LEU A 12 27.38 36.55 45.66
N SER A 13 27.10 35.34 46.14
CA SER A 13 27.40 34.10 45.47
C SER A 13 26.31 33.88 44.40
N SER A 14 26.65 34.10 43.13
CA SER A 14 25.82 33.73 41.99
C SER A 14 25.86 32.25 41.76
N SER A 15 24.89 31.49 42.28
CA SER A 15 24.72 30.07 41.93
C SER A 15 24.07 30.00 40.56
N LEU A 16 24.89 29.71 39.52
CA LEU A 16 24.46 29.41 38.16
C LEU A 16 23.87 28.02 38.16
N LEU A 17 22.53 27.90 38.27
CA LEU A 17 21.83 26.63 38.04
C LEU A 17 21.87 26.33 36.52
N LEU A 18 22.78 25.43 36.13
CA LEU A 18 22.83 24.86 34.81
C LEU A 18 21.67 23.86 34.67
N LEU A 19 20.53 24.32 34.12
CA LEU A 19 19.41 23.45 33.78
C LEU A 19 19.80 22.64 32.55
N MET A 20 20.37 21.43 32.75
CA MET A 20 20.50 20.45 31.69
C MET A 20 19.10 20.02 31.24
N MET A 21 18.58 20.61 30.17
CA MET A 21 17.48 20.03 29.42
C MET A 21 17.97 18.69 28.84
N ILE A 22 17.62 17.60 29.51
CA ILE A 22 17.69 16.27 28.91
C ILE A 22 16.61 16.27 27.82
N VAL A 23 17.02 16.60 26.60
CA VAL A 23 16.23 16.29 25.41
C VAL A 23 16.25 14.78 25.29
N THR A 24 15.30 14.11 25.93
CA THR A 24 15.00 12.72 25.58
C THR A 24 14.60 12.73 24.13
N GLN A 25 15.52 12.39 23.24
CA GLN A 25 15.17 11.97 21.90
C GLN A 25 14.29 10.73 22.08
N THR A 26 12.97 10.95 22.12
CA THR A 26 12.03 9.86 21.92
C THR A 26 12.30 9.35 20.52
N GLN A 27 12.96 8.19 20.42
CA GLN A 27 13.02 7.49 19.14
C GLN A 27 11.57 7.34 18.68
N PRO A 28 11.25 7.77 17.47
CA PRO A 28 9.92 7.63 16.96
C PRO A 28 9.56 6.14 17.00
N MET A 29 8.45 5.83 17.66
CA MET A 29 8.00 4.46 17.86
C MET A 29 7.61 3.88 16.48
N ILE A 30 8.28 2.80 16.05
CA ILE A 30 7.94 2.10 14.81
C ILE A 30 6.45 1.75 14.90
N MET A 31 5.67 2.17 13.89
CA MET A 31 4.26 1.82 13.83
C MET A 31 4.13 0.34 13.42
N SER A 32 4.12 -0.56 14.40
CA SER A 32 3.93 -1.98 14.13
C SER A 32 2.44 -2.28 14.15
N LEU A 33 1.92 -2.73 13.01
CA LEU A 33 0.55 -3.20 12.91
C LEU A 33 0.48 -4.70 13.16
N HIS A 34 -0.61 -5.13 13.78
CA HIS A 34 -0.89 -6.53 14.11
C HIS A 34 -2.26 -6.95 13.60
N THR A 35 -2.50 -8.25 13.53
CA THR A 35 -3.84 -8.77 13.29
C THR A 35 -4.45 -9.29 14.60
N ASN A 36 -5.68 -8.88 14.89
CA ASN A 36 -6.49 -9.39 15.98
C ASN A 36 -7.84 -9.81 15.42
N SER A 37 -8.06 -11.14 15.32
CA SER A 37 -9.19 -11.69 14.57
C SER A 37 -9.19 -11.10 13.14
N ARG A 38 -10.33 -10.67 12.63
CA ARG A 38 -10.46 -10.07 11.29
C ARG A 38 -9.96 -8.63 11.15
N TRP A 39 -9.37 -8.05 12.20
CA TRP A 39 -9.00 -6.64 12.25
C TRP A 39 -7.49 -6.42 12.22
N ILE A 40 -7.08 -5.39 11.53
CA ILE A 40 -5.74 -4.81 11.67
C ILE A 40 -5.79 -3.82 12.83
N VAL A 41 -4.83 -3.93 13.77
CA VAL A 41 -4.76 -3.14 14.99
C VAL A 41 -3.35 -2.61 15.23
N ASN A 42 -3.24 -1.53 16.00
CA ASN A 42 -1.97 -1.02 16.48
C ASN A 42 -1.51 -1.76 17.77
N ASP A 43 -0.36 -1.38 18.32
CA ASP A 43 0.20 -1.98 19.55
C ASP A 43 -0.69 -1.80 20.79
N ARG A 44 -1.66 -0.89 20.75
CA ARG A 44 -2.65 -0.69 21.82
C ARG A 44 -3.91 -1.55 21.64
N GLY A 45 -4.02 -2.26 20.51
CA GLY A 45 -5.21 -3.01 20.14
C GLY A 45 -6.31 -2.17 19.49
N ASP A 46 -6.06 -0.89 19.19
CA ASP A 46 -7.01 -0.04 18.48
C ASP A 46 -7.08 -0.44 17.00
N ARG A 47 -8.29 -0.46 16.43
CA ARG A 47 -8.53 -0.69 15.01
C ARG A 47 -7.82 0.35 14.16
N VAL A 48 -6.97 -0.09 13.25
CA VAL A 48 -6.35 0.73 12.20
C VAL A 48 -7.00 0.39 10.86
N LYS A 49 -7.73 1.34 10.30
CA LYS A 49 -8.32 1.22 8.96
C LYS A 49 -7.26 1.57 7.93
N LEU A 50 -7.01 0.65 7.01
CA LEU A 50 -6.22 0.93 5.81
C LEU A 50 -7.16 1.46 4.72
N ALA A 51 -7.05 2.75 4.42
CA ALA A 51 -7.73 3.44 3.33
C ALA A 51 -6.66 3.94 2.37
N CYS A 52 -6.25 3.07 1.45
CA CYS A 52 -5.05 3.25 0.64
C CYS A 52 -5.38 3.65 -0.80
N VAL A 53 -4.36 4.19 -1.47
CA VAL A 53 -4.33 4.33 -2.92
C VAL A 53 -3.13 3.57 -3.48
N ASN A 54 -3.31 2.86 -4.60
CA ASN A 54 -2.22 2.24 -5.31
C ASN A 54 -1.41 3.31 -6.06
N TRP A 55 -0.09 3.27 -5.95
CA TRP A 55 0.81 4.15 -6.71
C TRP A 55 1.80 3.31 -7.49
N PRO A 56 1.66 3.20 -8.83
CA PRO A 56 2.56 2.43 -9.67
C PRO A 56 3.99 3.00 -9.67
N SER A 57 4.95 2.08 -9.48
CA SER A 57 6.39 2.33 -9.60
C SER A 57 7.12 1.11 -10.19
N HIS A 58 6.36 0.17 -10.78
CA HIS A 58 6.85 -1.10 -11.29
C HIS A 58 7.05 -1.16 -12.82
N LEU A 59 6.59 -0.11 -13.53
CA LEU A 59 6.72 -0.06 -14.98
C LEU A 59 8.18 0.14 -15.40
N GLU A 60 8.43 0.15 -16.72
CA GLU A 60 9.78 0.16 -17.30
C GLU A 60 10.73 1.23 -16.72
N PRO A 61 10.29 2.47 -16.40
CA PRO A 61 11.18 3.47 -15.80
C PRO A 61 11.58 3.17 -14.35
N VAL A 62 10.82 2.31 -13.63
CA VAL A 62 11.01 1.94 -12.22
C VAL A 62 11.08 3.17 -11.30
N LEU A 63 10.14 4.06 -11.48
CA LEU A 63 9.97 5.25 -10.67
C LEU A 63 8.47 5.50 -10.44
N ALA A 64 8.09 5.97 -9.25
CA ALA A 64 6.71 6.34 -8.95
C ALA A 64 6.20 7.35 -9.99
N GLU A 65 5.02 7.06 -10.57
CA GLU A 65 4.45 7.84 -11.67
C GLU A 65 4.15 9.29 -11.27
N GLY A 66 4.16 10.21 -12.25
CA GLY A 66 3.72 11.59 -12.10
C GLY A 66 4.76 12.59 -11.56
N LEU A 67 5.96 12.15 -11.19
CA LEU A 67 7.00 13.06 -10.68
C LEU A 67 7.55 14.01 -11.77
N ASN A 68 7.24 13.77 -13.05
CA ASN A 68 7.48 14.70 -14.14
C ASN A 68 6.42 15.80 -14.22
N LYS A 69 5.21 15.55 -13.73
CA LYS A 69 4.07 16.47 -13.79
C LYS A 69 4.01 17.41 -12.59
N ARG A 70 4.36 16.88 -11.38
CA ARG A 70 4.26 17.65 -10.13
C ARG A 70 5.42 17.36 -9.16
N PRO A 71 5.73 18.30 -8.27
CA PRO A 71 6.59 18.04 -7.12
C PRO A 71 6.00 16.96 -6.22
N PHE A 72 6.86 16.09 -5.70
CA PHE A 72 6.44 14.99 -4.79
C PHE A 72 5.59 15.48 -3.62
N ASP A 73 6.02 16.56 -2.96
CA ASP A 73 5.33 17.07 -1.76
C ASP A 73 3.90 17.55 -2.09
N ALA A 74 3.67 18.04 -3.31
CA ALA A 74 2.33 18.40 -3.78
C ALA A 74 1.45 17.16 -4.00
N ILE A 75 2.01 16.07 -4.56
CA ILE A 75 1.30 14.80 -4.73
C ILE A 75 0.98 14.19 -3.37
N ALA A 76 1.95 14.11 -2.46
CA ALA A 76 1.76 13.54 -1.14
C ALA A 76 0.71 14.31 -0.32
N LYS A 77 0.74 15.64 -0.39
CA LYS A 77 -0.28 16.49 0.23
C LYS A 77 -1.67 16.20 -0.32
N GLU A 78 -1.82 16.06 -1.63
CA GLU A 78 -3.09 15.73 -2.27
C GLU A 78 -3.61 14.35 -1.84
N ILE A 79 -2.74 13.34 -1.72
CA ILE A 79 -3.12 12.02 -1.18
C ILE A 79 -3.76 12.17 0.21
N VAL A 80 -3.14 12.97 1.10
CA VAL A 80 -3.68 13.23 2.45
C VAL A 80 -4.99 14.01 2.38
N GLU A 81 -5.10 15.04 1.54
CA GLU A 81 -6.31 15.85 1.37
C GLU A 81 -7.49 15.06 0.80
N MET A 82 -7.21 14.07 -0.04
CA MET A 82 -8.21 13.11 -0.50
C MET A 82 -8.69 12.15 0.60
N GLY A 83 -8.01 12.14 1.77
CA GLY A 83 -8.35 11.33 2.93
C GLY A 83 -7.71 9.93 2.96
N PHE A 84 -6.78 9.63 2.07
CA PHE A 84 -6.01 8.39 2.15
C PHE A 84 -4.98 8.47 3.29
N ASN A 85 -4.83 7.39 4.02
CA ASN A 85 -3.83 7.27 5.09
C ASN A 85 -2.69 6.30 4.75
N CYS A 86 -2.74 5.71 3.56
CA CYS A 86 -1.77 4.71 3.14
C CYS A 86 -1.62 4.69 1.62
N VAL A 87 -0.42 4.29 1.17
CA VAL A 87 -0.08 4.05 -0.24
C VAL A 87 0.36 2.59 -0.39
N ARG A 88 -0.29 1.84 -1.30
CA ARG A 88 0.23 0.57 -1.79
C ARG A 88 1.16 0.90 -2.96
N LEU A 89 2.47 0.92 -2.67
CA LEU A 89 3.52 1.31 -3.62
C LEU A 89 4.06 0.06 -4.30
N THR A 90 3.85 -0.02 -5.60
CA THR A 90 4.24 -1.20 -6.39
C THR A 90 5.71 -1.20 -6.73
N TRP A 91 6.34 -2.38 -6.81
CA TRP A 91 7.73 -2.52 -7.23
C TRP A 91 7.95 -3.81 -8.03
N PRO A 92 8.85 -3.80 -9.04
CA PRO A 92 9.22 -4.99 -9.77
C PRO A 92 10.32 -5.74 -9.01
N LEU A 93 10.28 -7.09 -9.05
CA LEU A 93 11.25 -7.94 -8.35
C LEU A 93 12.71 -7.59 -8.70
N TYR A 94 12.95 -7.24 -9.96
CA TYR A 94 14.29 -6.90 -10.44
C TYR A 94 14.87 -5.63 -9.81
N LEU A 95 14.06 -4.77 -9.23
CA LEU A 95 14.57 -3.65 -8.42
C LEU A 95 15.40 -4.14 -7.21
N ALA A 96 15.07 -5.31 -6.65
CA ALA A 96 15.80 -5.89 -5.52
C ALA A 96 16.83 -6.96 -5.91
N THR A 97 16.71 -7.55 -7.11
CA THR A 97 17.49 -8.75 -7.49
C THR A 97 18.36 -8.59 -8.73
N ASN A 98 18.28 -7.45 -9.41
CA ASN A 98 19.07 -7.18 -10.61
C ASN A 98 19.85 -5.87 -10.49
N ASP A 99 21.14 -5.99 -10.18
CA ASP A 99 22.03 -4.83 -9.97
C ASP A 99 22.14 -3.93 -11.21
N SER A 100 22.03 -4.52 -12.43
CA SER A 100 22.06 -3.73 -13.67
C SER A 100 20.83 -2.81 -13.82
N ILE A 101 19.73 -3.09 -13.12
CA ILE A 101 18.55 -2.24 -13.07
C ILE A 101 18.62 -1.33 -11.84
N SER A 102 18.80 -1.91 -10.66
CA SER A 102 18.73 -1.16 -9.40
C SER A 102 19.77 -0.05 -9.27
N SER A 103 20.95 -0.22 -9.92
CA SER A 103 22.04 0.77 -9.92
C SER A 103 21.91 1.86 -10.98
N LEU A 104 21.03 1.73 -11.98
CA LEU A 104 20.77 2.82 -12.92
C LEU A 104 20.30 4.05 -12.16
N THR A 105 20.83 5.23 -12.52
CA THR A 105 20.22 6.47 -12.02
C THR A 105 18.88 6.71 -12.71
N VAL A 106 17.99 7.49 -12.06
CA VAL A 106 16.74 7.95 -12.68
C VAL A 106 17.02 8.55 -14.07
N GLN A 107 18.04 9.40 -14.18
CA GLN A 107 18.44 9.99 -15.47
C GLN A 107 18.80 8.92 -16.50
N GLN A 108 19.57 7.88 -16.12
CA GLN A 108 19.98 6.83 -17.04
C GLN A 108 18.77 5.99 -17.48
N SER A 109 17.90 5.61 -16.55
CA SER A 109 16.68 4.85 -16.85
C SER A 109 15.81 5.57 -17.89
N PHE A 110 15.50 6.85 -17.65
CA PHE A 110 14.65 7.63 -18.57
C PHE A 110 15.32 7.87 -19.92
N ARG A 111 16.65 8.14 -19.96
CA ARG A 111 17.38 8.27 -21.22
C ARG A 111 17.40 6.98 -22.04
N ASN A 112 17.62 5.84 -21.38
CA ASN A 112 17.65 4.53 -22.05
C ASN A 112 16.29 4.20 -22.68
N LEU A 113 15.20 4.71 -22.12
CA LEU A 113 13.84 4.52 -22.61
C LEU A 113 13.39 5.63 -23.59
N GLY A 114 14.23 6.63 -23.87
CA GLY A 114 13.88 7.75 -24.77
C GLY A 114 12.88 8.74 -24.16
N LEU A 115 12.70 8.78 -22.84
CA LEU A 115 11.71 9.60 -22.13
C LEU A 115 12.27 10.99 -21.77
N SER A 116 12.78 11.74 -22.75
CA SER A 116 13.46 13.02 -22.54
C SER A 116 12.54 14.09 -21.94
N ASP A 117 11.28 14.16 -22.37
CA ASP A 117 10.32 15.15 -21.88
C ASP A 117 9.97 14.88 -20.42
N SER A 118 9.70 13.59 -20.08
CA SER A 118 9.48 13.21 -18.69
C SER A 118 10.70 13.49 -17.82
N LEU A 119 11.91 13.21 -18.30
CA LEU A 119 13.13 13.53 -17.57
C LEU A 119 13.29 15.03 -17.32
N THR A 120 12.96 15.87 -18.30
CA THR A 120 12.96 17.32 -18.15
C THR A 120 11.96 17.76 -17.08
N GLY A 121 10.74 17.19 -17.09
CA GLY A 121 9.74 17.44 -16.07
C GLY A 121 10.19 17.04 -14.67
N ILE A 122 10.82 15.84 -14.52
CA ILE A 122 11.39 15.40 -13.24
C ILE A 122 12.49 16.36 -12.78
N ALA A 123 13.36 16.78 -13.67
CA ALA A 123 14.43 17.73 -13.32
C ALA A 123 13.88 19.09 -12.83
N GLY A 124 12.76 19.53 -13.38
CA GLY A 124 12.09 20.76 -12.94
C GLY A 124 11.35 20.60 -11.62
N ASN A 125 10.61 19.52 -11.44
CA ASN A 125 9.74 19.31 -10.29
C ASN A 125 10.43 18.63 -9.10
N ASN A 126 11.38 17.70 -9.35
CA ASN A 126 12.01 16.83 -8.36
C ASN A 126 13.52 16.68 -8.62
N PRO A 127 14.31 17.76 -8.67
CA PRO A 127 15.72 17.71 -9.08
C PRO A 127 16.60 16.82 -8.19
N SER A 128 16.23 16.63 -6.93
CA SER A 128 17.01 15.85 -5.97
C SER A 128 17.10 14.36 -6.29
N ILE A 129 16.17 13.81 -7.10
CA ILE A 129 16.15 12.37 -7.40
C ILE A 129 16.88 11.98 -8.68
N ILE A 130 17.21 12.92 -9.54
CA ILE A 130 17.76 12.68 -10.90
C ILE A 130 18.98 11.78 -10.89
N ASN A 131 19.88 11.99 -9.92
CA ASN A 131 21.14 11.26 -9.78
C ASN A 131 21.06 10.10 -8.80
N LEU A 132 19.93 9.87 -8.16
CA LEU A 132 19.74 8.69 -7.30
C LEU A 132 19.65 7.45 -8.18
N SER A 133 20.19 6.33 -7.68
CA SER A 133 19.89 5.04 -8.30
C SER A 133 18.41 4.70 -8.12
N LEU A 134 17.86 3.83 -8.97
CA LEU A 134 16.44 3.47 -8.92
C LEU A 134 16.04 2.94 -7.54
N ILE A 135 16.87 2.12 -6.90
CA ILE A 135 16.61 1.65 -5.54
C ILE A 135 16.66 2.79 -4.51
N GLN A 136 17.57 3.75 -4.66
CA GLN A 136 17.63 4.93 -3.79
C GLN A 136 16.44 5.87 -4.03
N ALA A 137 15.99 6.02 -5.28
CA ALA A 137 14.80 6.80 -5.61
C ALA A 137 13.54 6.15 -4.99
N PHE A 138 13.42 4.83 -5.04
CA PHE A 138 12.34 4.10 -4.38
C PHE A 138 12.36 4.30 -2.85
N GLN A 139 13.53 4.19 -2.22
CA GLN A 139 13.70 4.49 -0.78
C GLN A 139 13.34 5.95 -0.47
N TRP A 140 13.71 6.89 -1.34
CA TRP A 140 13.39 8.30 -1.19
C TRP A 140 11.86 8.53 -1.20
N VAL A 141 11.15 7.91 -2.14
CA VAL A 141 9.66 7.97 -2.22
C VAL A 141 9.04 7.44 -0.92
N VAL A 142 9.45 6.25 -0.45
CA VAL A 142 8.92 5.66 0.79
C VAL A 142 9.16 6.57 1.99
N ARG A 143 10.37 7.10 2.15
CA ARG A 143 10.71 8.02 3.26
C ARG A 143 9.88 9.29 3.19
N LYS A 144 9.74 9.89 2.00
CA LYS A 144 8.97 11.12 1.78
C LYS A 144 7.47 10.91 2.05
N LEU A 145 6.91 9.73 1.77
CA LEU A 145 5.55 9.39 2.20
C LEU A 145 5.42 9.40 3.72
N GLY A 146 6.41 8.86 4.44
CA GLY A 146 6.44 8.90 5.90
C GLY A 146 6.53 10.31 6.48
N GLU A 147 7.26 11.21 5.86
CA GLU A 147 7.32 12.64 6.23
C GLU A 147 5.94 13.32 6.13
N ASN A 148 5.04 12.78 5.30
CA ASN A 148 3.65 13.23 5.16
C ASN A 148 2.65 12.37 5.97
N ASN A 149 3.11 11.56 6.94
CA ASN A 149 2.31 10.66 7.76
C ASN A 149 1.51 9.61 6.98
N LEU A 150 1.97 9.21 5.81
CA LEU A 150 1.37 8.16 5.01
C LEU A 150 2.04 6.81 5.31
N MET A 151 1.23 5.81 5.65
CA MET A 151 1.64 4.42 5.73
C MET A 151 1.96 3.89 4.33
N VAL A 152 2.84 2.91 4.25
CA VAL A 152 3.23 2.28 2.98
C VAL A 152 3.07 0.77 3.09
N ILE A 153 2.41 0.17 2.10
CA ILE A 153 2.44 -1.25 1.81
C ILE A 153 3.32 -1.43 0.57
N LEU A 154 4.37 -2.22 0.69
CA LEU A 154 5.27 -2.55 -0.42
C LEU A 154 4.67 -3.71 -1.20
N ASP A 155 4.26 -3.48 -2.45
CA ASP A 155 3.65 -4.50 -3.29
C ASP A 155 4.60 -5.03 -4.36
N ASN A 156 5.00 -6.30 -4.25
CA ASN A 156 5.72 -6.98 -5.32
C ASN A 156 4.79 -7.25 -6.49
N HIS A 157 4.73 -6.32 -7.45
CA HIS A 157 3.72 -6.29 -8.49
C HIS A 157 4.02 -7.23 -9.65
N ILE A 158 5.28 -7.29 -10.08
CA ILE A 158 5.75 -8.05 -11.24
C ILE A 158 7.24 -8.37 -11.06
N SER A 159 7.79 -9.30 -11.85
CA SER A 159 9.23 -9.62 -11.78
C SER A 159 10.07 -8.66 -12.60
N VAL A 160 9.81 -8.58 -13.90
CA VAL A 160 10.50 -7.70 -14.85
C VAL A 160 9.74 -6.38 -14.95
N PRO A 161 10.42 -5.22 -14.89
CA PRO A 161 9.74 -3.93 -15.06
C PRO A 161 8.90 -3.88 -16.33
N GLY A 162 7.63 -3.50 -16.21
CA GLY A 162 6.72 -3.43 -17.33
C GLY A 162 5.25 -3.45 -16.93
N TRP A 163 4.38 -3.52 -17.92
CA TRP A 163 2.94 -3.56 -17.72
C TRP A 163 2.49 -4.91 -17.12
N CYS A 164 1.65 -4.89 -16.14
CA CYS A 164 0.90 -6.01 -15.57
C CYS A 164 -0.62 -5.81 -15.85
N CYS A 165 -1.48 -6.82 -16.07
CA CYS A 165 -1.15 -8.22 -16.03
C CYS A 165 -1.86 -8.94 -17.18
N SER A 166 -1.27 -9.99 -17.72
CA SER A 166 -1.88 -10.86 -18.72
C SER A 166 -1.71 -12.32 -18.33
N GLY A 167 -2.69 -13.16 -18.63
CA GLY A 167 -2.62 -14.60 -18.34
C GLY A 167 -1.52 -15.37 -19.10
N SER A 168 -0.82 -14.69 -20.01
CA SER A 168 0.23 -15.28 -20.88
C SER A 168 1.51 -14.43 -20.94
N ASP A 169 1.71 -13.50 -19.99
CA ASP A 169 2.91 -12.64 -19.95
C ASP A 169 4.19 -13.37 -19.49
N GLY A 170 4.06 -14.60 -19.01
CA GLY A 170 5.19 -15.40 -18.52
C GLY A 170 5.71 -14.98 -17.16
N ASP A 171 4.92 -14.24 -16.40
CA ASP A 171 5.25 -13.73 -15.06
C ASP A 171 4.08 -13.92 -14.06
N GLY A 172 3.18 -14.84 -14.37
CA GLY A 172 1.94 -15.01 -13.61
C GLY A 172 2.05 -15.96 -12.42
N PHE A 173 2.87 -17.02 -12.51
CA PHE A 173 2.95 -18.03 -11.47
C PHE A 173 4.35 -18.56 -11.25
N PHE A 174 4.59 -19.16 -10.11
CA PHE A 174 5.89 -19.73 -9.71
C PHE A 174 6.41 -20.72 -10.75
N GLY A 175 7.59 -20.44 -11.31
CA GLY A 175 8.22 -21.22 -12.36
C GLY A 175 7.93 -20.76 -13.78
N ASP A 176 7.13 -19.71 -13.97
CA ASP A 176 6.97 -19.05 -15.26
C ASP A 176 8.29 -18.44 -15.74
N LYS A 177 8.37 -18.10 -17.03
CA LYS A 177 9.59 -17.60 -17.70
C LYS A 177 10.34 -16.51 -16.92
N TYR A 178 9.60 -15.57 -16.33
CA TYR A 178 10.15 -14.43 -15.62
C TYR A 178 9.93 -14.53 -14.11
N PHE A 179 9.23 -15.55 -13.60
CA PHE A 179 8.94 -15.72 -12.20
C PHE A 179 9.70 -16.90 -11.58
N ASN A 180 10.99 -16.70 -11.34
CA ASN A 180 11.81 -17.67 -10.61
C ASN A 180 11.49 -17.60 -9.10
N PRO A 181 11.02 -18.69 -8.47
CA PRO A 181 10.62 -18.69 -7.07
C PRO A 181 11.75 -18.37 -6.08
N GLU A 182 12.96 -18.89 -6.32
CA GLU A 182 14.09 -18.67 -5.42
C GLU A 182 14.57 -17.22 -5.49
N GLN A 183 14.61 -16.65 -6.69
CA GLN A 183 14.90 -15.22 -6.87
C GLN A 183 13.83 -14.34 -6.21
N TRP A 184 12.56 -14.75 -6.27
CA TRP A 184 11.48 -14.05 -5.62
C TRP A 184 11.62 -14.07 -4.09
N LEU A 185 11.93 -15.24 -3.49
CA LEU A 185 12.20 -15.34 -2.05
C LEU A 185 13.38 -14.47 -1.61
N GLU A 186 14.45 -14.42 -2.42
CA GLU A 186 15.59 -13.54 -2.17
C GLU A 186 15.21 -12.06 -2.24
N GLY A 187 14.46 -11.66 -3.27
CA GLY A 187 14.03 -10.28 -3.46
C GLY A 187 13.10 -9.78 -2.36
N LEU A 188 12.17 -10.63 -1.90
CA LEU A 188 11.33 -10.32 -0.74
C LEU A 188 12.17 -10.09 0.53
N ALA A 189 13.13 -10.97 0.81
CA ALA A 189 14.00 -10.82 1.97
C ALA A 189 14.86 -9.55 1.89
N LYS A 190 15.43 -9.25 0.72
CA LYS A 190 16.21 -8.02 0.48
C LYS A 190 15.36 -6.77 0.70
N MET A 191 14.15 -6.72 0.13
CA MET A 191 13.25 -5.58 0.29
C MET A 191 12.79 -5.43 1.74
N ALA A 192 12.44 -6.52 2.42
CA ALA A 192 12.08 -6.51 3.83
C ALA A 192 13.23 -5.99 4.71
N THR A 193 14.47 -6.43 4.45
CA THR A 193 15.68 -5.96 5.15
C THR A 193 15.93 -4.48 4.90
N LEU A 194 15.79 -4.03 3.64
CA LEU A 194 16.03 -2.64 3.24
C LEU A 194 15.15 -1.65 4.01
N PHE A 195 13.92 -2.07 4.33
CA PHE A 195 12.95 -1.25 5.05
C PHE A 195 12.72 -1.68 6.51
N ASN A 196 13.58 -2.52 7.06
CA ASN A 196 13.52 -2.96 8.44
C ASN A 196 13.69 -1.80 9.39
N ASN A 197 13.29 -1.00 9.93
CA ASN A 197 13.41 0.24 10.70
C ASN A 197 12.79 1.45 9.98
N THR A 198 12.04 1.25 8.91
CA THR A 198 11.31 2.31 8.24
C THR A 198 9.88 2.33 8.78
N GLN A 199 9.60 3.28 9.65
CA GLN A 199 8.42 3.31 10.51
C GLN A 199 7.08 3.31 9.77
N ASN A 200 7.02 3.95 8.62
CA ASN A 200 5.80 4.05 7.83
C ASN A 200 5.58 2.85 6.90
N VAL A 201 6.55 1.93 6.77
CA VAL A 201 6.32 0.66 6.05
C VAL A 201 5.61 -0.31 6.99
N VAL A 202 4.33 -0.51 6.77
CA VAL A 202 3.46 -1.27 7.67
C VAL A 202 3.09 -2.66 7.15
N GLY A 203 3.33 -2.94 5.86
CA GLY A 203 2.99 -4.22 5.23
C GLY A 203 3.77 -4.49 3.95
N MET A 204 3.84 -5.77 3.60
CA MET A 204 4.35 -6.23 2.31
C MET A 204 3.33 -7.18 1.67
N SER A 205 2.83 -6.81 0.50
CA SER A 205 2.06 -7.67 -0.40
C SER A 205 3.05 -8.50 -1.20
N LEU A 206 3.03 -9.81 -1.00
CA LEU A 206 4.15 -10.67 -1.39
C LEU A 206 4.21 -10.89 -2.90
N ARG A 207 3.06 -10.97 -3.55
CA ARG A 207 2.97 -11.07 -4.99
C ARG A 207 1.60 -10.66 -5.50
N ASN A 208 1.56 -9.71 -6.41
CA ASN A 208 0.36 -9.26 -7.10
C ASN A 208 -0.13 -10.32 -8.11
N GLU A 209 -1.44 -10.54 -8.15
CA GLU A 209 -2.17 -11.24 -9.20
C GLU A 209 -1.55 -12.54 -9.72
N LEU A 210 -1.47 -13.55 -8.88
CA LEU A 210 -1.11 -14.91 -9.33
C LEU A 210 -2.13 -15.38 -10.38
N ARG A 211 -1.63 -15.78 -11.56
CA ARG A 211 -2.42 -16.01 -12.78
C ARG A 211 -1.78 -17.01 -13.72
N GLY A 212 -2.43 -17.27 -14.84
CA GLY A 212 -1.92 -18.18 -15.89
C GLY A 212 -2.36 -19.64 -15.72
N HIS A 213 -1.96 -20.49 -16.64
CA HIS A 213 -2.39 -21.89 -16.68
C HIS A 213 -1.62 -22.81 -15.72
N GLY A 214 -0.46 -22.37 -15.24
CA GLY A 214 0.40 -23.15 -14.33
C GLY A 214 -0.02 -23.09 -12.85
N GLN A 215 -1.12 -22.41 -12.51
CA GLN A 215 -1.54 -22.25 -11.14
C GLN A 215 -1.83 -23.58 -10.46
N ASP A 216 -1.22 -23.80 -9.29
CA ASP A 216 -1.38 -24.97 -8.44
C ASP A 216 -1.43 -24.60 -6.96
N VAL A 217 -2.40 -25.12 -6.25
CA VAL A 217 -2.62 -24.85 -4.83
C VAL A 217 -1.47 -25.34 -3.96
N THR A 218 -0.87 -26.50 -4.27
CA THR A 218 0.26 -27.05 -3.49
C THR A 218 1.48 -26.16 -3.63
N THR A 219 1.77 -25.70 -4.84
CA THR A 219 2.84 -24.77 -5.15
C THR A 219 2.60 -23.42 -4.50
N TRP A 220 1.35 -22.93 -4.49
CA TRP A 220 0.95 -21.72 -3.78
C TRP A 220 1.31 -21.83 -2.29
N TYR A 221 0.87 -22.89 -1.60
CA TYR A 221 1.20 -23.08 -0.17
C TYR A 221 2.70 -23.12 0.06
N LYS A 222 3.42 -23.88 -0.80
CA LYS A 222 4.88 -23.99 -0.68
C LYS A 222 5.55 -22.63 -0.67
N TYR A 223 5.33 -21.83 -1.70
CA TYR A 223 6.09 -20.59 -1.89
C TYR A 223 5.50 -19.44 -1.10
N MET A 224 4.20 -19.27 -1.02
CA MET A 224 3.61 -18.16 -0.26
C MET A 224 3.94 -18.27 1.25
N GLN A 225 3.94 -19.47 1.82
CA GLN A 225 4.38 -19.66 3.21
C GLN A 225 5.88 -19.36 3.37
N GLN A 226 6.72 -19.84 2.46
CA GLN A 226 8.15 -19.53 2.49
C GLN A 226 8.40 -18.03 2.33
N GLY A 227 7.70 -17.35 1.43
CA GLY A 227 7.79 -15.91 1.26
C GLY A 227 7.42 -15.13 2.52
N ALA A 228 6.31 -15.54 3.17
CA ALA A 228 5.87 -14.95 4.43
C ALA A 228 6.91 -15.11 5.55
N GLU A 229 7.47 -16.33 5.69
CA GLU A 229 8.55 -16.60 6.66
C GLU A 229 9.82 -15.79 6.36
N ARG A 230 10.21 -15.67 5.08
CA ARG A 230 11.38 -14.87 4.69
C ARG A 230 11.20 -13.38 5.01
N VAL A 231 10.02 -12.82 4.72
CA VAL A 231 9.70 -11.43 5.06
C VAL A 231 9.72 -11.23 6.56
N HIS A 232 9.04 -12.10 7.33
CA HIS A 232 8.96 -11.97 8.78
C HIS A 232 10.34 -12.11 9.45
N ALA A 233 11.17 -13.03 8.99
CA ALA A 233 12.54 -13.19 9.50
C ALA A 233 13.42 -11.95 9.24
N ALA A 234 13.20 -11.25 8.10
CA ALA A 234 13.96 -10.05 7.74
C ALA A 234 13.39 -8.77 8.37
N ASN A 235 12.07 -8.68 8.52
CA ASN A 235 11.36 -7.54 9.10
C ASN A 235 10.09 -8.01 9.85
N PRO A 236 10.17 -8.29 11.15
CA PRO A 236 9.03 -8.80 11.94
C PRO A 236 7.96 -7.74 12.22
N HIS A 237 8.20 -6.47 11.88
CA HIS A 237 7.29 -5.37 12.17
C HIS A 237 6.17 -5.23 11.15
N VAL A 238 6.36 -5.70 9.91
CA VAL A 238 5.39 -5.54 8.83
C VAL A 238 4.33 -6.65 8.82
N LEU A 239 3.14 -6.31 8.34
CA LEU A 239 2.14 -7.29 7.96
C LEU A 239 2.61 -8.07 6.73
N THR A 240 2.39 -9.36 6.70
CA THR A 240 2.59 -10.21 5.51
C THR A 240 1.24 -10.41 4.83
N ILE A 241 1.11 -9.92 3.59
CA ILE A 241 -0.14 -9.90 2.85
C ILE A 241 -0.05 -10.92 1.72
N LEU A 242 -0.94 -11.91 1.73
CA LEU A 242 -0.93 -13.02 0.78
C LEU A 242 -2.07 -12.87 -0.23
N SER A 243 -1.68 -12.86 -1.49
CA SER A 243 -2.59 -12.87 -2.63
C SER A 243 -3.18 -14.26 -2.90
N GLY A 244 -4.33 -14.28 -3.54
CA GLY A 244 -4.99 -15.51 -3.99
C GLY A 244 -4.54 -15.97 -5.37
N LEU A 245 -5.29 -16.93 -5.91
CA LEU A 245 -5.17 -17.39 -7.29
C LEU A 245 -6.15 -16.61 -8.19
N ASN A 246 -6.02 -16.81 -9.51
CA ASN A 246 -6.91 -16.25 -10.51
C ASN A 246 -7.01 -14.72 -10.42
N PHE A 247 -5.86 -14.03 -10.54
CA PHE A 247 -5.78 -12.57 -10.42
C PHE A 247 -6.31 -12.05 -9.09
N ASP A 248 -5.91 -12.68 -7.98
CA ASP A 248 -6.35 -12.39 -6.62
C ASP A 248 -7.88 -12.45 -6.40
N ASN A 249 -8.57 -13.26 -7.20
CA ASN A 249 -10.01 -13.45 -7.09
C ASN A 249 -10.42 -14.73 -6.35
N ASP A 250 -9.47 -15.62 -6.01
CA ASP A 250 -9.80 -16.94 -5.44
C ASP A 250 -8.86 -17.34 -4.29
N LEU A 251 -9.40 -17.35 -3.10
CA LEU A 251 -8.82 -17.87 -1.86
C LEU A 251 -9.61 -19.07 -1.31
N SER A 252 -10.52 -19.66 -2.10
CA SER A 252 -11.44 -20.72 -1.66
C SER A 252 -10.74 -21.95 -1.09
N PHE A 253 -9.54 -22.26 -1.58
CA PHE A 253 -8.72 -23.39 -1.10
C PHE A 253 -8.29 -23.25 0.36
N LEU A 254 -8.28 -22.05 0.93
CA LEU A 254 -7.99 -21.79 2.34
C LEU A 254 -9.11 -22.30 3.27
N GLY A 255 -10.32 -22.53 2.75
CA GLY A 255 -11.43 -23.06 3.53
C GLY A 255 -11.18 -24.46 4.08
N SER A 256 -10.39 -25.28 3.39
CA SER A 256 -10.06 -26.65 3.79
C SER A 256 -8.70 -26.79 4.47
N ARG A 257 -7.79 -25.83 4.25
CA ARG A 257 -6.42 -25.86 4.79
C ARG A 257 -5.96 -24.45 5.10
N PRO A 258 -5.83 -24.07 6.37
CA PRO A 258 -5.27 -22.76 6.75
C PRO A 258 -3.78 -22.68 6.41
N VAL A 259 -3.28 -21.45 6.24
CA VAL A 259 -1.84 -21.17 6.15
C VAL A 259 -1.19 -21.48 7.49
N SER A 260 -0.03 -22.14 7.47
CA SER A 260 0.77 -22.48 8.66
C SER A 260 2.06 -21.67 8.65
N LEU A 261 2.23 -20.77 9.62
CA LEU A 261 3.42 -19.93 9.80
C LEU A 261 4.00 -20.13 11.20
N THR A 262 5.30 -19.88 11.36
CA THR A 262 5.99 -19.97 12.64
C THR A 262 5.73 -18.77 13.56
N TYR A 263 5.04 -17.75 13.06
CA TYR A 263 4.66 -16.54 13.78
C TYR A 263 3.16 -16.27 13.69
N ASN A 264 2.68 -15.35 14.53
CA ASN A 264 1.27 -14.99 14.62
C ASN A 264 1.07 -13.46 14.59
N GLY A 265 -0.16 -13.05 14.33
CA GLY A 265 -0.55 -11.65 14.43
C GLY A 265 -0.05 -10.73 13.31
N LYS A 266 0.39 -11.29 12.17
CA LYS A 266 0.90 -10.51 11.03
C LYS A 266 0.29 -10.89 9.67
N LEU A 267 -0.51 -11.95 9.60
CA LEU A 267 -1.05 -12.45 8.35
C LEU A 267 -2.33 -11.71 7.96
N VAL A 268 -2.35 -11.22 6.73
CA VAL A 268 -3.51 -10.61 6.05
C VAL A 268 -3.67 -11.30 4.70
N PHE A 269 -4.91 -11.47 4.24
CA PHE A 269 -5.18 -11.91 2.87
C PHE A 269 -5.65 -10.75 2.04
N GLU A 270 -5.34 -10.77 0.73
CA GLU A 270 -5.80 -9.74 -0.18
C GLU A 270 -6.75 -10.29 -1.26
N LEU A 271 -7.55 -9.38 -1.83
CA LEU A 271 -8.56 -9.65 -2.84
C LEU A 271 -8.59 -8.50 -3.84
N HIS A 272 -8.61 -8.83 -5.14
CA HIS A 272 -8.92 -7.89 -6.20
C HIS A 272 -10.36 -8.06 -6.66
N TRP A 273 -11.07 -6.95 -6.83
CA TRP A 273 -12.43 -7.03 -7.33
C TRP A 273 -12.74 -5.86 -8.26
N TYR A 274 -12.77 -6.13 -9.52
CA TYR A 274 -13.16 -5.20 -10.57
C TYR A 274 -14.47 -5.62 -11.24
N LYS A 275 -15.10 -4.69 -11.96
CA LYS A 275 -16.28 -4.99 -12.77
C LYS A 275 -16.04 -6.15 -13.75
N PHE A 276 -14.88 -6.15 -14.39
CA PHE A 276 -14.52 -7.18 -15.37
C PHE A 276 -14.20 -8.55 -14.74
N SER A 277 -13.91 -8.62 -13.45
CA SER A 277 -13.78 -9.90 -12.73
C SER A 277 -15.11 -10.68 -12.68
N ASP A 278 -16.21 -10.00 -12.87
CA ASP A 278 -17.56 -10.59 -12.92
C ASP A 278 -18.09 -10.85 -14.35
N GLY A 279 -17.22 -10.67 -15.36
CA GLY A 279 -17.61 -10.78 -16.77
C GLY A 279 -18.67 -9.75 -17.15
N ASN A 280 -19.74 -10.19 -17.80
CA ASN A 280 -20.84 -9.32 -18.24
C ASN A 280 -21.98 -9.19 -17.22
N ALA A 281 -21.77 -9.61 -15.96
CA ALA A 281 -22.85 -9.64 -14.97
C ALA A 281 -23.51 -8.26 -14.75
N TRP A 282 -22.73 -7.18 -14.82
CA TRP A 282 -23.19 -5.83 -14.56
C TRP A 282 -23.89 -5.15 -15.75
N ALA A 283 -23.83 -5.75 -16.95
CA ALA A 283 -24.42 -5.19 -18.16
C ALA A 283 -25.96 -5.31 -18.18
N TYR A 284 -26.51 -6.34 -17.52
CA TYR A 284 -27.93 -6.69 -17.66
C TYR A 284 -28.59 -7.00 -16.31
N GLY A 285 -29.91 -6.96 -16.30
CA GLY A 285 -30.76 -7.38 -15.18
C GLY A 285 -30.85 -6.35 -14.05
N ASN A 286 -31.54 -6.74 -12.99
CA ASN A 286 -31.73 -5.89 -11.81
C ASN A 286 -30.43 -5.80 -11.00
N PRO A 287 -29.90 -4.59 -10.77
CA PRO A 287 -28.59 -4.40 -10.09
C PRO A 287 -28.52 -5.05 -8.71
N ASN A 288 -29.60 -5.02 -7.93
CA ASN A 288 -29.62 -5.61 -6.59
C ASN A 288 -29.53 -7.14 -6.62
N ARG A 289 -30.15 -7.76 -7.62
CA ARG A 289 -30.06 -9.22 -7.83
C ARG A 289 -28.66 -9.60 -8.30
N VAL A 290 -28.09 -8.85 -9.23
CA VAL A 290 -26.71 -9.03 -9.71
C VAL A 290 -25.73 -8.91 -8.54
N CYS A 291 -25.82 -7.85 -7.76
CA CYS A 291 -24.98 -7.62 -6.57
C CYS A 291 -25.06 -8.79 -5.59
N ARG A 292 -26.28 -9.28 -5.27
CA ARG A 292 -26.46 -10.44 -4.39
C ARG A 292 -25.75 -11.69 -4.91
N ASN A 293 -25.86 -11.97 -6.20
CA ASN A 293 -25.24 -13.13 -6.84
C ASN A 293 -23.71 -13.03 -6.80
N VAL A 294 -23.15 -11.86 -7.13
CA VAL A 294 -21.71 -11.60 -7.08
C VAL A 294 -21.21 -11.74 -5.64
N VAL A 295 -21.85 -11.10 -4.68
CA VAL A 295 -21.47 -11.20 -3.26
C VAL A 295 -21.53 -12.64 -2.76
N ASN A 296 -22.49 -13.45 -3.20
CA ASN A 296 -22.52 -14.86 -2.84
C ASN A 296 -21.34 -15.66 -3.41
N ARG A 297 -20.85 -15.33 -4.63
CA ARG A 297 -19.61 -15.90 -5.15
C ARG A 297 -18.40 -15.44 -4.35
N LEU A 298 -18.31 -14.16 -4.00
CA LEU A 298 -17.21 -13.64 -3.17
C LEU A 298 -17.19 -14.28 -1.77
N LYS A 299 -18.37 -14.61 -1.20
CA LYS A 299 -18.42 -15.32 0.09
C LYS A 299 -17.70 -16.67 0.02
N SER A 300 -17.87 -17.43 -1.04
CA SER A 300 -17.20 -18.73 -1.20
C SER A 300 -15.74 -18.61 -1.61
N ARG A 301 -15.35 -17.50 -2.23
CA ARG A 301 -13.97 -17.30 -2.72
C ARG A 301 -13.03 -16.62 -1.72
N ALA A 302 -13.53 -15.68 -0.92
CA ALA A 302 -12.67 -14.89 -0.03
C ALA A 302 -13.36 -14.43 1.25
N LEU A 303 -14.64 -13.98 1.23
CA LEU A 303 -15.25 -13.34 2.40
C LEU A 303 -15.46 -14.29 3.59
N PHE A 304 -15.42 -15.60 3.38
CA PHE A 304 -15.48 -16.58 4.47
C PHE A 304 -14.30 -16.44 5.45
N LEU A 305 -13.16 -15.93 5.00
CA LEU A 305 -11.98 -15.70 5.83
C LEU A 305 -12.26 -14.74 6.99
N LEU A 306 -13.14 -13.76 6.78
CA LEU A 306 -13.56 -12.85 7.86
C LEU A 306 -14.25 -13.58 9.01
N SER A 307 -15.07 -14.60 8.71
CA SER A 307 -15.72 -15.43 9.74
C SER A 307 -14.77 -16.42 10.43
N GLN A 308 -13.65 -16.72 9.79
CA GLN A 308 -12.56 -17.51 10.36
C GLN A 308 -11.58 -16.67 11.20
N GLY A 309 -11.80 -15.34 11.27
CA GLY A 309 -10.96 -14.43 12.05
C GLY A 309 -9.70 -13.94 11.30
N TRP A 310 -9.73 -13.92 9.96
CA TRP A 310 -8.64 -13.37 9.17
C TRP A 310 -8.98 -12.01 8.59
N PRO A 311 -8.08 -11.01 8.65
CA PRO A 311 -8.25 -9.77 7.93
C PRO A 311 -8.22 -10.00 6.41
N LEU A 312 -9.10 -9.29 5.70
CA LEU A 312 -9.16 -9.28 4.25
C LEU A 312 -9.00 -7.85 3.75
N PHE A 313 -7.99 -7.62 2.93
CA PHE A 313 -7.66 -6.35 2.31
C PHE A 313 -8.08 -6.37 0.85
N VAL A 314 -9.04 -5.52 0.45
CA VAL A 314 -9.39 -5.34 -0.96
C VAL A 314 -8.34 -4.44 -1.58
N SER A 315 -7.22 -5.03 -1.97
CA SER A 315 -5.99 -4.31 -2.35
C SER A 315 -6.05 -3.69 -3.74
N GLU A 316 -6.99 -4.14 -4.58
CA GLU A 316 -7.31 -3.44 -5.82
C GLU A 316 -8.79 -3.49 -6.17
N PHE A 317 -9.30 -2.34 -6.54
CA PHE A 317 -10.59 -2.11 -7.19
C PHE A 317 -10.56 -0.74 -7.86
N GLY A 318 -11.42 -0.49 -8.81
CA GLY A 318 -11.51 0.81 -9.47
C GLY A 318 -12.63 0.83 -10.51
N ILE A 319 -12.85 1.99 -11.07
CA ILE A 319 -13.77 2.21 -12.19
C ILE A 319 -13.12 3.11 -13.23
N ASP A 320 -13.65 3.13 -14.43
CA ASP A 320 -13.35 4.17 -15.41
C ASP A 320 -13.90 5.51 -14.93
N GLU A 321 -13.02 6.42 -14.56
CA GLU A 321 -13.37 7.74 -14.01
C GLU A 321 -13.52 8.84 -15.07
N THR A 322 -13.27 8.49 -16.34
CA THR A 322 -13.35 9.45 -17.46
C THR A 322 -14.77 9.70 -17.94
N GLY A 323 -15.72 8.85 -17.55
CA GLY A 323 -17.06 8.90 -18.08
C GLY A 323 -18.18 8.45 -17.16
N SER A 324 -19.37 8.34 -17.73
CA SER A 324 -20.59 7.91 -17.06
C SER A 324 -20.93 6.45 -17.39
N ASN A 325 -19.99 5.53 -17.27
CA ASN A 325 -20.23 4.12 -17.55
C ASN A 325 -21.26 3.55 -16.56
N GLU A 326 -22.46 3.23 -17.05
CA GLU A 326 -23.54 2.73 -16.20
C GLU A 326 -23.17 1.42 -15.50
N ASN A 327 -22.44 0.53 -16.17
CA ASN A 327 -22.03 -0.74 -15.59
C ASN A 327 -21.04 -0.54 -14.43
N ASP A 328 -20.14 0.43 -14.53
CA ASP A 328 -19.23 0.81 -13.45
C ASP A 328 -20.00 1.41 -12.28
N ASN A 329 -21.02 2.22 -12.55
CA ASN A 329 -21.89 2.76 -11.49
C ASN A 329 -22.69 1.66 -10.77
N ARG A 330 -23.17 0.63 -11.50
CA ARG A 330 -23.88 -0.52 -10.92
C ARG A 330 -22.96 -1.35 -10.03
N TYR A 331 -21.78 -1.65 -10.52
CA TYR A 331 -20.72 -2.36 -9.79
C TYR A 331 -20.27 -1.58 -8.55
N SER A 332 -19.89 -0.30 -8.69
CA SER A 332 -19.35 0.49 -7.59
C SER A 332 -20.32 0.67 -6.42
N LYS A 333 -21.64 0.80 -6.70
CA LYS A 333 -22.67 0.84 -5.64
C LYS A 333 -22.71 -0.44 -4.82
N CYS A 334 -22.56 -1.61 -5.48
CA CYS A 334 -22.47 -2.89 -4.79
C CYS A 334 -21.19 -3.01 -3.98
N LEU A 335 -20.05 -2.63 -4.58
CA LEU A 335 -18.73 -2.64 -3.95
C LEU A 335 -18.75 -1.82 -2.66
N PHE A 336 -19.09 -0.52 -2.74
CA PHE A 336 -19.09 0.37 -1.58
C PHE A 336 -20.07 -0.08 -0.50
N GLY A 337 -21.25 -0.57 -0.88
CA GLY A 337 -22.20 -1.14 0.07
C GLY A 337 -21.66 -2.37 0.81
N LEU A 338 -20.92 -3.24 0.13
CA LEU A 338 -20.28 -4.40 0.74
C LEU A 338 -19.11 -3.99 1.64
N MET A 339 -18.24 -3.09 1.17
CA MET A 339 -17.08 -2.62 1.91
C MET A 339 -17.48 -1.89 3.20
N ALA A 340 -18.51 -1.04 3.14
CA ALA A 340 -19.07 -0.38 4.31
C ALA A 340 -19.69 -1.39 5.30
N LYS A 341 -20.50 -2.33 4.78
CA LYS A 341 -21.15 -3.35 5.61
C LYS A 341 -20.18 -4.24 6.36
N LEU A 342 -19.08 -4.62 5.72
CA LEU A 342 -18.07 -5.51 6.28
C LEU A 342 -16.89 -4.75 6.92
N ASP A 343 -16.84 -3.43 6.75
CA ASP A 343 -15.75 -2.55 7.18
C ASP A 343 -14.36 -3.07 6.74
N LEU A 344 -14.25 -3.36 5.43
CA LEU A 344 -13.02 -3.90 4.85
C LEU A 344 -11.94 -2.85 4.75
N ASP A 345 -10.69 -3.25 4.94
CA ASP A 345 -9.50 -2.50 4.54
C ASP A 345 -9.37 -2.52 3.02
N TRP A 346 -8.85 -1.44 2.41
CA TRP A 346 -8.88 -1.33 0.96
C TRP A 346 -7.80 -0.40 0.37
N ALA A 347 -7.47 -0.62 -0.92
CA ALA A 347 -6.68 0.28 -1.75
C ALA A 347 -7.33 0.44 -3.14
N VAL A 348 -7.63 1.67 -3.55
CA VAL A 348 -8.18 1.95 -4.88
C VAL A 348 -7.06 1.92 -5.93
N TRP A 349 -7.34 1.35 -7.09
CA TRP A 349 -6.49 1.50 -8.26
C TRP A 349 -7.01 2.62 -9.13
N GLY A 350 -6.24 3.69 -9.32
CA GLY A 350 -4.92 4.00 -8.78
C GLY A 350 -4.76 5.51 -8.67
N LEU A 351 -3.66 5.97 -8.10
CA LEU A 351 -3.37 7.40 -7.94
C LEU A 351 -3.14 8.11 -9.28
N GLN A 352 -2.43 7.42 -10.18
CA GLN A 352 -1.87 7.97 -11.40
C GLN A 352 -2.91 8.46 -12.40
N GLY A 353 -2.78 9.69 -12.86
CA GLY A 353 -3.57 10.23 -13.98
C GLY A 353 -3.01 9.82 -15.33
N SER A 354 -1.70 9.58 -15.39
CA SER A 354 -0.99 9.14 -16.60
C SER A 354 0.28 8.37 -16.24
N TYR A 355 0.83 7.65 -17.21
CA TYR A 355 2.06 6.87 -17.09
C TYR A 355 3.20 7.53 -17.87
N TYR A 356 4.44 7.41 -17.39
CA TYR A 356 5.62 7.79 -18.18
C TYR A 356 5.72 6.97 -19.47
N LEU A 357 5.54 5.65 -19.32
CA LEU A 357 5.59 4.69 -20.41
C LEU A 357 4.65 3.52 -20.09
N ARG A 358 3.78 3.17 -21.02
CA ARG A 358 2.91 2.01 -20.92
C ARG A 358 2.86 1.27 -22.24
N GLN A 359 3.37 0.05 -22.29
CA GLN A 359 3.38 -0.79 -23.49
C GLN A 359 3.99 -0.07 -24.69
N GLY A 360 5.14 0.60 -24.50
CA GLY A 360 5.88 1.30 -25.55
C GLY A 360 5.33 2.67 -25.95
N LYS A 361 4.25 3.15 -25.30
CA LYS A 361 3.68 4.47 -25.52
C LYS A 361 3.96 5.38 -24.33
N ALA A 362 4.51 6.54 -24.60
CA ALA A 362 4.76 7.56 -23.59
C ALA A 362 3.50 8.37 -23.29
N ASP A 363 3.42 8.89 -22.06
CA ASP A 363 2.38 9.81 -21.58
C ASP A 363 0.95 9.30 -21.83
N VAL A 364 0.69 8.04 -21.43
CA VAL A 364 -0.61 7.39 -21.62
C VAL A 364 -1.55 7.70 -20.46
N ASP A 365 -2.77 8.11 -20.78
CA ASP A 365 -3.85 8.33 -19.78
C ASP A 365 -4.19 7.04 -19.02
N GLU A 366 -4.48 7.17 -17.72
CA GLU A 366 -5.03 6.09 -16.90
C GLU A 366 -6.50 6.38 -16.55
N PRO A 367 -7.45 5.76 -17.25
CA PRO A 367 -8.88 6.01 -17.01
C PRO A 367 -9.34 5.68 -15.58
N PHE A 368 -8.65 4.79 -14.88
CA PHE A 368 -8.93 4.42 -13.48
C PHE A 368 -8.23 5.34 -12.48
N GLY A 369 -7.48 6.34 -12.96
CA GLY A 369 -6.73 7.27 -12.12
C GLY A 369 -7.62 8.21 -11.34
N VAL A 370 -7.43 8.28 -10.02
CA VAL A 370 -8.11 9.25 -9.16
C VAL A 370 -7.70 10.68 -9.52
N LEU A 371 -6.42 10.88 -9.91
CA LEU A 371 -5.95 12.16 -10.44
C LEU A 371 -6.21 12.29 -11.94
N SER A 372 -6.36 13.52 -12.40
CA SER A 372 -6.49 13.85 -13.81
C SER A 372 -5.22 13.51 -14.59
N PHE A 373 -5.32 13.40 -15.92
CA PHE A 373 -4.20 13.12 -16.82
C PHE A 373 -2.95 13.97 -16.56
N ASP A 374 -3.15 15.25 -16.29
CA ASP A 374 -2.09 16.23 -16.01
C ASP A 374 -1.67 16.28 -14.52
N TRP A 375 -2.26 15.43 -13.69
CA TRP A 375 -2.04 15.36 -12.24
C TRP A 375 -2.44 16.64 -11.48
N SER A 376 -3.20 17.55 -12.11
CA SER A 376 -3.54 18.87 -11.51
C SER A 376 -4.58 18.77 -10.39
N GLY A 377 -5.34 17.68 -10.31
CA GLY A 377 -6.37 17.49 -9.30
C GLY A 377 -7.18 16.21 -9.50
N VAL A 378 -8.20 16.04 -8.68
CA VAL A 378 -9.08 14.87 -8.69
C VAL A 378 -9.91 14.81 -9.97
N ARG A 379 -9.89 13.65 -10.66
CA ARG A 379 -10.62 13.42 -11.90
C ARG A 379 -12.13 13.35 -11.69
N ASN A 380 -12.58 12.65 -10.65
CA ASN A 380 -14.00 12.40 -10.38
C ASN A 380 -14.34 12.65 -8.90
N GLN A 381 -14.81 13.85 -8.59
CA GLN A 381 -15.17 14.25 -7.23
C GLN A 381 -16.28 13.37 -6.63
N THR A 382 -17.23 12.90 -7.45
CA THR A 382 -18.31 12.03 -6.96
C THR A 382 -17.78 10.67 -6.53
N PHE A 383 -16.79 10.12 -7.24
CA PHE A 383 -16.16 8.87 -6.85
C PHE A 383 -15.32 9.05 -5.58
N LEU A 384 -14.56 10.14 -5.49
CA LEU A 384 -13.79 10.46 -4.28
C LEU A 384 -14.71 10.59 -3.05
N GLN A 385 -15.85 11.26 -3.15
CA GLN A 385 -16.83 11.37 -2.05
C GLN A 385 -17.35 9.99 -1.59
N ARG A 386 -17.52 9.04 -2.51
CA ARG A 386 -17.88 7.65 -2.14
C ARG A 386 -16.77 6.93 -1.40
N LEU A 387 -15.52 7.13 -1.81
CA LEU A 387 -14.34 6.62 -1.09
C LEU A 387 -14.28 7.20 0.32
N GLN A 388 -14.47 8.52 0.46
CA GLN A 388 -14.45 9.22 1.75
C GLN A 388 -15.48 8.66 2.73
N ALA A 389 -16.62 8.16 2.27
CA ALA A 389 -17.63 7.54 3.11
C ALA A 389 -17.19 6.22 3.78
N ILE A 390 -16.10 5.60 3.33
CA ILE A 390 -15.57 4.33 3.83
C ILE A 390 -14.11 4.42 4.31
N GLN A 391 -13.57 5.62 4.48
CA GLN A 391 -12.16 5.82 4.90
C GLN A 391 -11.92 5.59 6.39
N HIS A 392 -12.94 5.76 7.22
CA HIS A 392 -12.83 5.58 8.66
C HIS A 392 -13.41 4.24 9.13
N PRO A 393 -12.95 3.70 10.26
CA PRO A 393 -13.54 2.50 10.84
C PRO A 393 -15.03 2.69 11.14
N LEU A 394 -15.85 1.74 10.68
CA LEU A 394 -17.28 1.66 10.98
C LEU A 394 -17.57 0.60 12.06
N GLN A 395 -16.64 -0.32 12.28
CA GLN A 395 -16.70 -1.43 13.21
C GLN A 395 -15.32 -1.68 13.84
N GLY A 396 -15.28 -2.53 14.84
CA GLY A 396 -14.04 -2.95 15.51
C GLY A 396 -13.88 -2.35 16.91
N THR A 397 -12.82 -2.75 17.61
CA THR A 397 -12.49 -2.25 18.94
C THR A 397 -11.95 -0.84 18.82
N SER A 398 -12.69 0.15 19.29
CA SER A 398 -12.22 1.49 19.55
C SER A 398 -12.30 1.80 21.05
N ILE A 399 -11.50 2.74 21.50
CA ILE A 399 -11.57 3.23 22.91
C ILE A 399 -12.98 3.78 23.22
N TYR A 400 -13.68 4.28 22.21
CA TYR A 400 -15.05 4.79 22.34
C TYR A 400 -16.08 3.65 22.52
N ASP A 401 -15.92 2.51 21.85
CA ASP A 401 -16.81 1.35 22.00
C ASP A 401 -16.68 0.71 23.38
N ALA A 402 -15.46 0.65 23.93
CA ALA A 402 -15.22 0.16 25.28
C ALA A 402 -15.87 1.04 26.36
N ALA A 403 -15.90 2.35 26.17
CA ALA A 403 -16.59 3.30 27.05
C ALA A 403 -18.12 3.16 26.94
N TYR A 404 -18.65 3.01 25.72
CA TYR A 404 -20.08 2.87 25.46
C TYR A 404 -20.66 1.54 26.00
N GLN A 405 -19.89 0.45 25.91
CA GLN A 405 -20.32 -0.85 26.48
C GLN A 405 -20.29 -0.85 28.00
N ARG A 406 -19.34 -0.15 28.65
CA ARG A 406 -19.30 -0.02 30.12
C ARG A 406 -20.50 0.76 30.69
N THR A 407 -21.10 1.66 29.93
CA THR A 407 -22.28 2.43 30.35
C THR A 407 -23.60 1.66 30.15
N ARG A 408 -23.58 0.50 29.47
CA ARG A 408 -24.76 -0.35 29.20
C ARG A 408 -24.80 -1.67 29.98
N SER A 409 -23.83 -1.98 30.84
CA SER A 409 -23.96 -3.09 31.80
C SER A 409 -24.97 -2.67 32.88
N PRO A 410 -26.14 -3.29 32.98
CA PRO A 410 -27.02 -3.08 34.10
C PRO A 410 -26.37 -3.72 35.34
N ASN A 411 -26.31 -2.96 36.42
CA ASN A 411 -26.04 -3.48 37.75
C ASN A 411 -27.09 -4.51 38.17
#